data_0f8919725648047c6707dd55e37236ec
#
_entry.id   0f8919725648047c6707dd55e37236ec
#
_cell.length_a   1.000
_cell.length_b   1.000
_cell.length_c   1.000
_cell.angle_alpha   90.00
_cell.angle_beta   90.00
_cell.angle_gamma   90.00
#
_symmetry.space_group_name_H-M   'P 1'
#
loop_
_entity.id
_entity.type
_entity.pdbx_description
1 polymer ?
#
loop_
_entity_poly.entity_id
_entity_poly.type
_entity_poly.pdbx_seq_one_letter_code
_entity_poly.pdbx_strand_id
1 'polypeptide(L)'
;YPMKTWLEQGHHPSASSDAPVSTPDPFVNLFTMVTRQTNQGTVFGPEERLGIQQALHCYTWCGAYSSFVEGRRGTLEPGMDADIAILSQDITALPPEAYRGVVCDVTLRGGIPIHDRHEEFA
;
A
#
# COMPACT_ATOMS: atom_id res chain seq x y z
N TYR A 1 11.19 -3.26 -11.55
CA TYR A 1 11.54 -4.08 -10.39
C TYR A 1 10.77 -5.40 -10.46
N PRO A 2 11.43 -6.57 -10.28
CA PRO A 2 10.79 -7.89 -10.31
C PRO A 2 10.22 -8.26 -8.93
N MET A 3 9.22 -7.50 -8.45
CA MET A 3 8.72 -7.62 -7.09
C MET A 3 8.01 -8.95 -6.83
N LYS A 4 7.29 -9.49 -7.84
CA LYS A 4 6.66 -10.80 -7.72
C LYS A 4 7.71 -11.91 -7.57
N THR A 5 8.72 -11.90 -8.43
CA THR A 5 9.84 -12.84 -8.36
C THR A 5 10.52 -12.78 -6.98
N TRP A 6 10.76 -11.58 -6.43
CA TRP A 6 11.35 -11.44 -5.10
C TRP A 6 10.47 -12.01 -3.99
N LEU A 7 9.16 -11.78 -4.04
CA LEU A 7 8.23 -12.37 -3.07
C LEU A 7 8.21 -13.90 -3.16
N GLU A 8 8.20 -14.46 -4.38
CA GLU A 8 8.22 -15.91 -4.60
C GLU A 8 9.53 -16.56 -4.11
N GLN A 9 10.63 -15.81 -4.09
CA GLN A 9 11.93 -16.22 -3.54
C GLN A 9 12.04 -16.01 -2.04
N GLY A 10 10.99 -15.53 -1.38
CA GLY A 10 10.97 -15.30 0.07
C GLY A 10 11.62 -14.00 0.52
N HIS A 11 11.88 -13.07 -0.40
CA HIS A 11 12.28 -11.71 -0.04
C HIS A 11 11.06 -10.85 0.36
N HIS A 12 11.32 -9.76 1.07
CA HIS A 12 10.30 -8.85 1.59
C HIS A 12 10.48 -7.43 1.05
N PRO A 13 10.27 -7.21 -0.27
CA PRO A 13 10.48 -5.90 -0.86
C PRO A 13 9.44 -4.90 -0.35
N SER A 14 9.87 -3.80 0.25
CA SER A 14 8.97 -2.72 0.62
C SER A 14 8.63 -1.86 -0.60
N ALA A 15 7.37 -1.47 -0.71
CA ALA A 15 6.93 -0.54 -1.74
C ALA A 15 7.10 0.91 -1.27
N SER A 16 7.42 1.79 -2.22
CA SER A 16 7.62 3.22 -1.99
C SER A 16 7.30 4.01 -3.26
N SER A 17 6.98 5.28 -3.10
CA SER A 17 6.79 6.22 -4.21
C SER A 17 8.09 6.87 -4.68
N ASP A 18 9.15 6.82 -3.87
CA ASP A 18 10.38 7.57 -4.09
C ASP A 18 10.12 9.08 -4.29
N ALA A 19 9.16 9.62 -3.53
CA ALA A 19 8.83 11.04 -3.61
C ALA A 19 10.06 11.92 -3.25
N PRO A 20 10.33 12.99 -4.00
CA PRO A 20 9.47 13.66 -5.00
C PRO A 20 9.66 13.18 -6.46
N VAL A 21 10.39 12.08 -6.68
CA VAL A 21 10.59 11.52 -8.04
C VAL A 21 9.25 11.07 -8.64
N SER A 22 8.38 10.50 -7.81
CA SER A 22 7.00 10.18 -8.18
C SER A 22 6.01 10.82 -7.17
N THR A 23 4.72 10.73 -7.46
CA THR A 23 3.68 11.18 -6.52
C THR A 23 3.74 10.39 -5.22
N PRO A 24 3.53 11.02 -4.05
CA PRO A 24 3.44 10.32 -2.78
C PRO A 24 2.17 9.47 -2.64
N ASP A 25 1.22 9.59 -3.57
CA ASP A 25 -0.05 8.86 -3.55
C ASP A 25 0.16 7.35 -3.69
N PRO A 26 -0.12 6.54 -2.64
CA PRO A 26 0.09 5.10 -2.68
C PRO A 26 -0.83 4.39 -3.66
N PHE A 27 -2.02 4.93 -3.96
CA PHE A 27 -3.00 4.29 -4.83
C PHE A 27 -2.54 4.26 -6.30
N VAL A 28 -1.78 5.27 -6.73
CA VAL A 28 -1.11 5.28 -8.04
C VAL A 28 -0.07 4.16 -8.13
N ASN A 29 0.67 3.95 -7.07
CA ASN A 29 1.69 2.90 -7.03
C ASN A 29 1.06 1.51 -6.94
N LEU A 30 0.01 1.33 -6.12
CA LEU A 30 -0.76 0.07 -6.07
C LEU A 30 -1.32 -0.29 -7.45
N PHE A 31 -1.88 0.69 -8.18
CA PHE A 31 -2.30 0.50 -9.57
C PHE A 31 -1.16 -0.03 -10.43
N THR A 32 0.01 0.60 -10.38
CA THR A 32 1.18 0.20 -11.17
C THR A 32 1.68 -1.19 -10.79
N MET A 33 1.70 -1.54 -9.50
CA MET A 33 2.12 -2.86 -9.03
C MET A 33 1.20 -3.98 -9.53
N VAL A 34 -0.12 -3.71 -9.58
CA VAL A 34 -1.12 -4.69 -10.00
C VAL A 34 -1.23 -4.79 -11.52
N THR A 35 -1.10 -3.69 -12.25
CA THR A 35 -1.28 -3.66 -13.71
C THR A 35 0.01 -3.71 -14.51
N ARG A 36 1.11 -3.23 -13.93
CA ARG A 36 2.41 -2.98 -14.61
C ARG A 36 2.27 -1.96 -15.75
N GLN A 37 1.27 -1.09 -15.66
CA GLN A 37 0.94 -0.12 -16.68
C GLN A 37 1.49 1.27 -16.33
N THR A 38 2.09 1.93 -17.31
CA THR A 38 2.51 3.33 -17.21
C THR A 38 1.32 4.29 -17.33
N ASN A 39 1.55 5.57 -17.06
CA ASN A 39 0.55 6.62 -17.26
C ASN A 39 0.12 6.77 -18.76
N GLN A 40 0.94 6.25 -19.69
CA GLN A 40 0.64 6.26 -21.13
C GLN A 40 -0.04 4.96 -21.60
N GLY A 41 -0.36 4.06 -20.69
CA GLY A 41 -1.03 2.80 -21.00
C GLY A 41 -0.11 1.66 -21.43
N THR A 42 1.20 1.88 -21.53
CA THR A 42 2.16 0.82 -21.89
C THR A 42 2.38 -0.14 -20.72
N VAL A 43 2.31 -1.44 -20.97
CA VAL A 43 2.56 -2.49 -19.98
C VAL A 43 3.99 -3.00 -20.10
N PHE A 44 4.71 -3.05 -18.97
CA PHE A 44 6.07 -3.58 -18.88
C PHE A 44 6.16 -4.72 -17.88
N GLY A 45 6.68 -5.87 -18.31
CA GLY A 45 6.88 -7.03 -17.46
C GLY A 45 5.58 -7.52 -16.82
N PRO A 46 4.54 -7.89 -17.61
CA PRO A 46 3.24 -8.30 -17.07
C PRO A 46 3.31 -9.55 -16.18
N GLU A 47 4.37 -10.34 -16.31
CA GLU A 47 4.67 -11.50 -15.47
C GLU A 47 4.96 -11.12 -14.01
N GLU A 48 5.39 -9.87 -13.78
CA GLU A 48 5.68 -9.32 -12.46
C GLU A 48 4.48 -8.59 -11.80
N ARG A 49 3.28 -8.78 -12.34
CA ARG A 49 2.05 -8.28 -11.70
C ARG A 49 1.85 -8.91 -10.34
N LEU A 50 1.52 -8.09 -9.36
CA LEU A 50 1.11 -8.53 -8.02
C LEU A 50 -0.42 -8.59 -7.93
N GLY A 51 -0.93 -9.49 -7.09
CA GLY A 51 -2.29 -9.34 -6.58
C GLY A 51 -2.38 -8.16 -5.60
N ILE A 52 -3.58 -7.60 -5.44
CA ILE A 52 -3.77 -6.44 -4.53
C ILE A 52 -3.32 -6.74 -3.10
N GLN A 53 -3.54 -7.95 -2.59
CA GLN A 53 -3.11 -8.36 -1.26
C GLN A 53 -1.58 -8.35 -1.13
N GLN A 54 -0.87 -8.82 -2.16
CA GLN A 54 0.59 -8.79 -2.20
C GLN A 54 1.12 -7.35 -2.26
N ALA A 55 0.47 -6.50 -3.06
CA ALA A 55 0.84 -5.09 -3.17
C ALA A 55 0.64 -4.34 -1.84
N LEU A 56 -0.49 -4.58 -1.16
CA LEU A 56 -0.74 -4.04 0.19
C LEU A 56 0.28 -4.56 1.21
N HIS A 57 0.63 -5.85 1.18
CA HIS A 57 1.66 -6.43 2.04
C HIS A 57 3.01 -5.71 1.85
N CYS A 58 3.40 -5.41 0.61
CA CYS A 58 4.61 -4.65 0.33
C CYS A 58 4.56 -3.22 0.90
N TYR A 59 3.38 -2.60 0.93
CA TYR A 59 3.18 -1.25 1.48
C TYR A 59 3.05 -1.19 3.00
N THR A 60 2.74 -2.31 3.65
CA THR A 60 2.50 -2.37 5.11
C THR A 60 3.58 -3.18 5.82
N TRP A 61 3.45 -4.50 5.87
CA TRP A 61 4.35 -5.35 6.64
C TRP A 61 5.79 -5.32 6.13
N CYS A 62 6.00 -5.34 4.81
CA CYS A 62 7.37 -5.27 4.27
C CYS A 62 8.05 -3.93 4.60
N GLY A 63 7.29 -2.83 4.68
CA GLY A 63 7.80 -1.54 5.15
C GLY A 63 8.21 -1.57 6.62
N ALA A 64 7.41 -2.21 7.48
CA ALA A 64 7.75 -2.43 8.88
C ALA A 64 8.99 -3.33 9.03
N TYR A 65 9.05 -4.42 8.27
CA TYR A 65 10.17 -5.35 8.24
C TYR A 65 11.49 -4.66 7.85
N SER A 66 11.50 -3.87 6.78
CA SER A 66 12.71 -3.13 6.36
C SER A 66 13.15 -2.06 7.36
N SER A 67 12.27 -1.68 8.29
CA SER A 67 12.55 -0.75 9.39
C SER A 67 12.82 -1.46 10.73
N PHE A 68 12.84 -2.80 10.76
CA PHE A 68 13.03 -3.63 11.96
C PHE A 68 11.99 -3.40 13.06
N VAL A 69 10.75 -3.13 12.67
CA VAL A 69 9.62 -2.88 13.60
C VAL A 69 8.41 -3.79 13.32
N GLU A 70 8.59 -4.85 12.55
CA GLU A 70 7.55 -5.81 12.16
C GLU A 70 6.89 -6.53 13.35
N GLY A 71 7.56 -6.60 14.48
CA GLY A 71 6.99 -7.12 15.73
C GLY A 71 6.03 -6.15 16.44
N ARG A 72 5.88 -4.92 15.92
CA ARG A 72 5.04 -3.88 16.51
C ARG A 72 4.08 -3.23 15.53
N ARG A 73 4.38 -3.27 14.21
CA ARG A 73 3.67 -2.53 13.16
C ARG A 73 3.56 -3.37 11.89
N GLY A 74 2.68 -2.93 11.00
CA GLY A 74 2.55 -3.49 9.65
C GLY A 74 1.41 -4.49 9.48
N THR A 75 0.77 -4.93 10.58
CA THR A 75 -0.43 -5.78 10.58
C THR A 75 -1.51 -5.23 11.52
N LEU A 76 -2.75 -5.68 11.30
CA LEU A 76 -3.91 -5.34 12.16
C LEU A 76 -4.20 -6.49 13.14
N GLU A 77 -3.19 -6.86 13.93
CA GLU A 77 -3.29 -7.93 14.91
C GLU A 77 -3.35 -7.38 16.35
N PRO A 78 -4.05 -8.05 17.27
CA PRO A 78 -4.04 -7.66 18.68
C PRO A 78 -2.60 -7.60 19.24
N GLY A 79 -2.28 -6.50 19.91
CA GLY A 79 -0.94 -6.26 20.47
C GLY A 79 -0.01 -5.44 19.58
N MET A 80 -0.40 -5.18 18.32
CA MET A 80 0.32 -4.28 17.43
C MET A 80 -0.03 -2.82 17.69
N ASP A 81 0.87 -1.90 17.33
CA ASP A 81 0.58 -0.47 17.35
C ASP A 81 -0.61 -0.17 16.41
N ALA A 82 -1.57 0.63 16.86
CA ALA A 82 -2.74 1.00 16.08
C ALA A 82 -2.40 2.10 15.03
N ASP A 83 -1.50 1.77 14.10
CA ASP A 83 -1.18 2.57 12.93
C ASP A 83 -2.08 2.11 11.77
N ILE A 84 -3.20 2.80 11.54
CA ILE A 84 -4.31 2.34 10.70
C ILE A 84 -4.69 3.41 9.69
N ALA A 85 -4.86 3.00 8.43
CA ALA A 85 -5.51 3.82 7.40
C ALA A 85 -6.91 3.26 7.11
N ILE A 86 -7.92 4.10 7.24
CA ILE A 86 -9.31 3.80 6.87
C ILE A 86 -9.56 4.41 5.50
N LEU A 87 -9.88 3.56 4.54
CA LEU A 87 -10.08 3.97 3.15
C LEU A 87 -11.56 4.20 2.84
N SER A 88 -11.84 5.09 1.90
CA SER A 88 -13.20 5.40 1.44
C SER A 88 -13.92 4.22 0.80
N GLN A 89 -13.18 3.22 0.33
CA GLN A 89 -13.71 2.03 -0.34
C GLN A 89 -12.83 0.81 -0.05
N ASP A 90 -13.39 -0.39 -0.11
CA ASP A 90 -12.64 -1.63 -0.06
C ASP A 90 -11.85 -1.84 -1.35
N ILE A 91 -10.58 -1.42 -1.34
CA ILE A 91 -9.69 -1.52 -2.49
C ILE A 91 -9.47 -2.97 -2.95
N THR A 92 -9.67 -3.95 -2.07
CA THR A 92 -9.48 -5.37 -2.40
C THR A 92 -10.60 -5.91 -3.29
N ALA A 93 -11.75 -5.26 -3.28
CA ALA A 93 -12.92 -5.61 -4.10
C ALA A 93 -13.03 -4.78 -5.39
N LEU A 94 -12.18 -3.75 -5.56
CA LEU A 94 -12.24 -2.88 -6.72
C LEU A 94 -11.41 -3.40 -7.90
N PRO A 95 -11.81 -3.10 -9.15
CA PRO A 95 -10.92 -3.25 -10.29
C PRO A 95 -9.80 -2.20 -10.23
N PRO A 96 -8.60 -2.51 -10.77
CA PRO A 96 -7.44 -1.62 -10.65
C PRO A 96 -7.67 -0.19 -11.14
N GLU A 97 -8.50 -0.01 -12.16
CA GLU A 97 -8.84 1.31 -12.73
C GLU A 97 -9.52 2.24 -11.72
N ALA A 98 -10.17 1.66 -10.70
CA ALA A 98 -10.85 2.42 -9.65
C ALA A 98 -9.91 2.84 -8.49
N TYR A 99 -8.69 2.31 -8.40
CA TYR A 99 -7.78 2.59 -7.27
C TYR A 99 -7.47 4.08 -7.12
N ARG A 100 -7.33 4.81 -8.23
CA ARG A 100 -7.05 6.25 -8.20
C ARG A 100 -8.18 7.11 -7.62
N GLY A 101 -9.37 6.53 -7.48
CA GLY A 101 -10.52 7.18 -6.85
C GLY A 101 -10.64 6.88 -5.35
N VAL A 102 -9.81 5.97 -4.82
CA VAL A 102 -9.76 5.67 -3.40
C VAL A 102 -9.02 6.78 -2.68
N VAL A 103 -9.53 7.18 -1.53
CA VAL A 103 -8.88 8.16 -0.65
C VAL A 103 -8.79 7.59 0.76
N CYS A 104 -7.85 8.09 1.55
CA CYS A 104 -7.78 7.79 2.97
C CYS A 104 -8.72 8.75 3.71
N ASP A 105 -9.76 8.23 4.34
CA ASP A 105 -10.69 9.04 5.14
C ASP A 105 -10.11 9.33 6.51
N VAL A 106 -9.48 8.34 7.16
CA VAL A 106 -8.86 8.52 8.48
C VAL A 106 -7.50 7.86 8.52
N THR A 107 -6.53 8.51 9.15
CA THR A 107 -5.25 7.92 9.51
C THR A 107 -5.06 7.97 11.02
N LEU A 108 -4.86 6.81 11.63
CA LEU A 108 -4.50 6.69 13.03
C LEU A 108 -3.00 6.39 13.15
N ARG A 109 -2.36 7.01 14.13
CA ARG A 109 -1.01 6.70 14.57
C ARG A 109 -1.02 6.37 16.05
N GLY A 110 -0.72 5.12 16.39
CA GLY A 110 -0.84 4.66 17.78
C GLY A 110 -2.25 4.84 18.35
N GLY A 111 -3.29 4.71 17.52
CA GLY A 111 -4.69 4.93 17.89
C GLY A 111 -5.14 6.39 17.94
N ILE A 112 -4.25 7.35 17.67
CA ILE A 112 -4.57 8.79 17.67
C ILE A 112 -4.83 9.23 16.23
N PRO A 113 -5.98 9.86 15.92
CA PRO A 113 -6.25 10.43 14.61
C PRO A 113 -5.25 11.54 14.28
N ILE A 114 -4.54 11.40 13.15
CA ILE A 114 -3.62 12.43 12.62
C ILE A 114 -4.13 12.99 11.28
N HIS A 115 -5.09 12.33 10.68
CA HIS A 115 -5.86 12.79 9.54
C HIS A 115 -7.30 12.27 9.70
N ASP A 116 -8.27 13.16 9.53
CA ASP A 116 -9.69 12.84 9.60
C ASP A 116 -10.41 13.74 8.60
N ARG A 117 -10.79 13.17 7.47
CA ARG A 117 -11.37 13.90 6.34
C ARG A 117 -12.77 14.44 6.65
N HIS A 118 -13.49 13.77 7.54
CA HIS A 118 -14.89 14.07 7.86
C HIS A 118 -15.06 14.65 9.26
N GLU A 119 -13.96 14.88 10.01
CA GLU A 119 -13.95 15.39 11.39
C GLU A 119 -14.78 14.52 12.36
N GLU A 120 -14.83 13.20 12.12
CA GLU A 120 -15.63 12.26 12.92
C GLU A 120 -15.01 11.94 14.29
N PHE A 121 -13.69 12.16 14.42
CA PHE A 121 -12.89 11.89 15.63
C PHE A 121 -12.38 13.16 16.31
N ALA A 122 -12.89 14.31 15.91
CA ALA A 122 -12.48 15.59 16.49
C ALA A 122 -13.04 15.81 17.91
#